data_1df5f2309f758376d0fb5c6111fabfe5
#
_entry.id   1df5f2309f758376d0fb5c6111fabfe5
#
_cell.length_a   1.000
_cell.length_b   1.000
_cell.length_c   1.000
_cell.angle_alpha   90.00
_cell.angle_beta   90.00
_cell.angle_gamma   90.00
#
_symmetry.space_group_name_H-M   'P 1'
#
loop_
_entity.id
_entity.type
_entity.pdbx_description
1 polymer ?
#
loop_
_entity_poly.entity_id
_entity_poly.type
_entity_poly.pdbx_seq_one_letter_code
_entity_poly.pdbx_strand_id
1 'polypeptide(L)'
;VSGYTDVLVETSGPVLTLTINRPEAGNKLRAQTLLELKDALQRFRTDPGLRAAVLTGAGDRFFCIGGEHDETTSLDYSQVLPIIDVYEAIDTIAKPVVAAVNGFAVGGGNVLHTVCDLTVAAENAVFRQVGPMVGSFDAGYGTWYLEDTVGRKRAKEMWYLNRKYTAAQALEMGLVNEVVPAGEAVQRAQEVAAEIATRSPLAIGGLKAAFSARHNGVLGQARMAHDQQLTLYLATREAHELGEAFAARRRPDPEKFWS
;
A
#
# COMPACT_ATOMS: atom_id res chain seq x y z
N VAL A 1 -13.00 15.41 -14.96
CA VAL A 1 -11.55 15.67 -14.85
C VAL A 1 -11.30 16.04 -13.42
N SER A 2 -10.70 15.14 -12.64
CA SER A 2 -10.27 15.43 -11.27
C SER A 2 -9.13 16.44 -11.35
N GLY A 3 -9.24 17.52 -10.58
CA GLY A 3 -8.15 18.52 -10.46
C GLY A 3 -6.99 18.01 -9.58
N TYR A 4 -6.72 16.66 -9.60
CA TYR A 4 -5.65 16.04 -8.83
C TYR A 4 -4.30 16.29 -9.50
N THR A 5 -3.27 16.37 -8.68
CA THR A 5 -1.89 16.60 -9.10
C THR A 5 -1.08 15.30 -9.14
N ASP A 6 -1.28 14.47 -8.12
CA ASP A 6 -0.49 13.26 -7.86
C ASP A 6 -1.21 11.96 -8.27
N VAL A 7 -2.52 12.03 -8.55
CA VAL A 7 -3.32 10.85 -8.89
C VAL A 7 -4.04 11.08 -10.21
N LEU A 8 -3.83 10.17 -11.17
CA LEU A 8 -4.64 10.12 -12.38
C LEU A 8 -5.86 9.23 -12.15
N VAL A 9 -7.00 9.66 -12.69
CA VAL A 9 -8.28 8.97 -12.54
C VAL A 9 -8.86 8.74 -13.92
N GLU A 10 -9.01 7.48 -14.31
CA GLU A 10 -9.55 7.05 -15.57
C GLU A 10 -10.69 6.06 -15.36
N THR A 11 -11.67 6.06 -16.25
CA THR A 11 -12.79 5.12 -16.20
C THR A 11 -12.96 4.40 -17.52
N SER A 12 -13.17 3.10 -17.46
CA SER A 12 -13.52 2.27 -18.62
C SER A 12 -14.71 1.39 -18.26
N GLY A 13 -15.90 1.76 -18.77
CA GLY A 13 -17.13 1.12 -18.33
C GLY A 13 -17.32 1.18 -16.81
N PRO A 14 -17.54 0.04 -16.13
CA PRO A 14 -17.74 -0.01 -14.68
C PRO A 14 -16.43 -0.04 -13.86
N VAL A 15 -15.26 0.09 -14.50
CA VAL A 15 -13.94 -0.01 -13.86
C VAL A 15 -13.30 1.36 -13.75
N LEU A 16 -12.88 1.71 -12.53
CA LEU A 16 -12.06 2.87 -12.22
C LEU A 16 -10.58 2.46 -12.23
N THR A 17 -9.70 3.26 -12.82
CA THR A 17 -8.25 3.12 -12.68
C THR A 17 -7.70 4.33 -11.94
N LEU A 18 -7.03 4.10 -10.81
CA LEU A 18 -6.32 5.08 -10.01
C LEU A 18 -4.82 4.87 -10.21
N THR A 19 -4.12 5.88 -10.73
CA THR A 19 -2.67 5.80 -10.96
C THR A 19 -1.95 6.81 -10.09
N ILE A 20 -1.07 6.37 -9.21
CA ILE A 20 -0.15 7.25 -8.47
C ILE A 20 0.85 7.80 -9.50
N ASN A 21 0.81 9.10 -9.74
CA ASN A 21 1.54 9.74 -10.84
C ASN A 21 2.69 10.62 -10.35
N ARG A 22 3.68 9.98 -9.74
CA ARG A 22 4.95 10.59 -9.29
C ARG A 22 6.13 9.70 -9.66
N PRO A 23 6.29 9.27 -10.93
CA PRO A 23 7.27 8.26 -11.33
C PRO A 23 8.72 8.67 -11.04
N GLU A 24 9.07 9.95 -11.16
CA GLU A 24 10.40 10.51 -10.83
C GLU A 24 10.72 10.43 -9.34
N ALA A 25 9.71 10.41 -8.47
CA ALA A 25 9.82 10.22 -7.04
C ALA A 25 9.59 8.76 -6.60
N GLY A 26 9.51 7.81 -7.54
CA GLY A 26 9.22 6.40 -7.24
C GLY A 26 7.78 6.16 -6.78
N ASN A 27 6.86 7.00 -7.19
CA ASN A 27 5.45 6.97 -6.78
C ASN A 27 5.27 6.99 -5.24
N LYS A 28 6.14 7.73 -4.55
CA LYS A 28 6.05 7.90 -3.09
C LYS A 28 4.76 8.60 -2.70
N LEU A 29 4.26 8.19 -1.54
CA LEU A 29 3.06 8.75 -0.92
C LEU A 29 3.44 9.96 -0.06
N ARG A 30 3.13 11.16 -0.52
CA ARG A 30 3.13 12.38 0.29
C ARG A 30 1.71 12.72 0.73
N ALA A 31 1.54 13.67 1.64
CA ALA A 31 0.23 14.06 2.16
C ALA A 31 -0.78 14.36 1.04
N GLN A 32 -0.36 15.11 0.00
CA GLN A 32 -1.22 15.41 -1.16
C GLN A 32 -1.67 14.14 -1.88
N THR A 33 -0.76 13.20 -2.15
CA THR A 33 -1.08 11.92 -2.81
C THR A 33 -2.13 11.14 -2.01
N LEU A 34 -1.98 11.09 -0.68
CA LEU A 34 -2.88 10.36 0.20
C LEU A 34 -4.27 11.02 0.28
N LEU A 35 -4.32 12.36 0.32
CA LEU A 35 -5.59 13.09 0.30
C LEU A 35 -6.34 12.89 -1.03
N GLU A 36 -5.63 12.91 -2.15
CA GLU A 36 -6.21 12.68 -3.48
C GLU A 36 -6.72 11.24 -3.63
N LEU A 37 -5.94 10.23 -3.19
CA LEU A 37 -6.37 8.84 -3.16
C LEU A 37 -7.62 8.66 -2.28
N LYS A 38 -7.63 9.25 -1.09
CA LYS A 38 -8.80 9.21 -0.19
C LYS A 38 -10.05 9.79 -0.84
N ASP A 39 -9.96 10.98 -1.46
CA ASP A 39 -11.08 11.60 -2.15
C ASP A 39 -11.54 10.76 -3.36
N ALA A 40 -10.62 10.26 -4.17
CA ALA A 40 -10.93 9.41 -5.31
C ALA A 40 -11.64 8.10 -4.88
N LEU A 41 -11.18 7.46 -3.80
CA LEU A 41 -11.80 6.27 -3.22
C LEU A 41 -13.20 6.58 -2.64
N GLN A 42 -13.38 7.75 -2.02
CA GLN A 42 -14.70 8.16 -1.54
C GLN A 42 -15.69 8.41 -2.69
N ARG A 43 -15.24 9.00 -3.79
CA ARG A 43 -16.06 9.14 -5.01
C ARG A 43 -16.38 7.78 -5.63
N PHE A 44 -15.40 6.88 -5.69
CA PHE A 44 -15.61 5.49 -6.14
C PHE A 44 -16.66 4.78 -5.29
N ARG A 45 -16.63 4.94 -3.97
CA ARG A 45 -17.61 4.37 -3.03
C ARG A 45 -19.03 4.75 -3.42
N THR A 46 -19.27 6.01 -3.74
CA THR A 46 -20.61 6.58 -3.94
C THR A 46 -21.11 6.54 -5.38
N ASP A 47 -20.25 6.37 -6.36
CA ASP A 47 -20.62 6.32 -7.78
C ASP A 47 -21.35 5.02 -8.14
N PRO A 48 -22.65 5.04 -8.47
CA PRO A 48 -23.38 3.83 -8.79
C PRO A 48 -22.98 3.18 -10.12
N GLY A 49 -22.30 3.90 -11.00
CA GLY A 49 -21.82 3.40 -12.30
C GLY A 49 -20.55 2.54 -12.17
N LEU A 50 -19.79 2.70 -11.10
CA LEU A 50 -18.54 1.99 -10.88
C LEU A 50 -18.73 0.73 -10.01
N ARG A 51 -18.07 -0.36 -10.38
CA ARG A 51 -18.21 -1.68 -9.74
C ARG A 51 -16.91 -2.22 -9.17
N ALA A 52 -15.77 -1.90 -9.77
CA ALA A 52 -14.45 -2.30 -9.31
C ALA A 52 -13.44 -1.21 -9.62
N ALA A 53 -12.30 -1.22 -8.92
CA ALA A 53 -11.19 -0.30 -9.19
C ALA A 53 -9.89 -1.05 -9.40
N VAL A 54 -8.98 -0.44 -10.16
CA VAL A 54 -7.57 -0.81 -10.30
C VAL A 54 -6.73 0.28 -9.66
N LEU A 55 -5.72 -0.11 -8.89
CA LEU A 55 -4.73 0.80 -8.30
C LEU A 55 -3.35 0.45 -8.83
N THR A 56 -2.63 1.42 -9.39
CA THR A 56 -1.31 1.24 -9.97
C THR A 56 -0.40 2.45 -9.77
N GLY A 57 0.87 2.33 -10.18
CA GLY A 57 1.82 3.44 -10.25
C GLY A 57 2.13 3.83 -11.70
N ALA A 58 2.38 5.10 -11.96
CA ALA A 58 2.80 5.58 -13.28
C ALA A 58 4.20 5.06 -13.65
N GLY A 59 4.40 4.81 -14.94
CA GLY A 59 5.65 4.26 -15.48
C GLY A 59 5.73 2.74 -15.34
N ASP A 60 6.91 2.18 -15.58
CA ASP A 60 7.17 0.74 -15.64
C ASP A 60 8.10 0.25 -14.50
N ARG A 61 8.64 1.16 -13.72
CA ARG A 61 9.66 0.85 -12.71
C ARG A 61 9.13 0.73 -11.29
N PHE A 62 8.16 1.57 -10.92
CA PHE A 62 7.68 1.66 -9.55
C PHE A 62 6.16 1.57 -9.49
N PHE A 63 5.67 0.64 -8.72
CA PHE A 63 4.30 0.71 -8.23
C PHE A 63 4.21 1.83 -7.17
N CYS A 64 4.92 1.66 -6.07
CA CYS A 64 5.04 2.65 -5.00
C CYS A 64 6.16 2.23 -4.04
N ILE A 65 7.06 3.14 -3.67
CA ILE A 65 8.16 2.84 -2.73
C ILE A 65 7.94 3.38 -1.31
N GLY A 66 6.68 3.58 -0.92
CA GLY A 66 6.29 3.94 0.44
C GLY A 66 6.09 5.43 0.65
N GLY A 67 6.07 5.84 1.91
CA GLY A 67 5.88 7.24 2.30
C GLY A 67 7.08 8.12 1.96
N GLU A 68 6.81 9.38 1.67
CA GLU A 68 7.83 10.40 1.59
C GLU A 68 8.08 10.91 3.02
N HIS A 69 9.34 10.81 3.48
CA HIS A 69 9.75 11.43 4.74
C HIS A 69 9.96 12.91 4.47
N ASP A 70 9.06 13.73 4.93
CA ASP A 70 9.24 15.18 4.99
C ASP A 70 9.89 15.53 6.34
N GLU A 71 10.98 16.29 6.33
CA GLU A 71 11.65 16.80 7.53
C GLU A 71 10.73 17.68 8.40
N THR A 72 9.61 18.10 7.83
CA THR A 72 8.59 18.91 8.51
C THR A 72 7.53 18.10 9.25
N THR A 73 7.64 16.76 9.34
CA THR A 73 6.70 15.95 10.12
C THR A 73 6.85 16.31 11.60
N SER A 74 6.15 17.37 12.01
CA SER A 74 6.08 17.79 13.39
C SER A 74 5.36 16.71 14.22
N LEU A 75 5.75 16.56 15.48
CA LEU A 75 5.04 15.74 16.48
C LEU A 75 3.65 16.30 16.82
N ASP A 76 3.04 17.03 15.90
CA ASP A 76 1.71 17.57 16.06
C ASP A 76 0.67 16.48 15.84
N TYR A 77 0.07 16.00 16.91
CA TYR A 77 -1.00 15.01 16.90
C TYR A 77 -2.23 15.44 16.08
N SER A 78 -2.34 16.72 15.70
CA SER A 78 -3.39 17.20 14.79
C SER A 78 -3.12 16.83 13.33
N GLN A 79 -1.89 16.44 12.98
CA GLN A 79 -1.48 16.07 11.63
C GLN A 79 -1.28 14.56 11.50
N VAL A 80 -2.36 13.80 11.64
CA VAL A 80 -2.39 12.36 11.38
C VAL A 80 -2.05 12.12 9.92
N LEU A 81 -1.06 11.26 9.65
CA LEU A 81 -0.75 10.84 8.29
C LEU A 81 -1.97 10.12 7.70
N PRO A 82 -2.55 10.59 6.59
CA PRO A 82 -3.81 10.05 6.07
C PRO A 82 -3.67 8.67 5.39
N ILE A 83 -2.53 7.97 5.56
CA ILE A 83 -2.27 6.67 4.97
C ILE A 83 -3.23 5.59 5.50
N ILE A 84 -3.54 5.64 6.80
CA ILE A 84 -4.50 4.71 7.41
C ILE A 84 -5.90 4.90 6.83
N ASP A 85 -6.29 6.14 6.54
CA ASP A 85 -7.58 6.42 5.92
C ASP A 85 -7.69 5.84 4.49
N VAL A 86 -6.57 5.80 3.76
CA VAL A 86 -6.50 5.17 2.43
C VAL A 86 -6.62 3.65 2.56
N TYR A 87 -5.89 3.02 3.48
CA TYR A 87 -5.98 1.59 3.73
C TYR A 87 -7.40 1.19 4.18
N GLU A 88 -7.96 1.92 5.15
CA GLU A 88 -9.33 1.69 5.63
C GLU A 88 -10.36 1.88 4.51
N ALA A 89 -10.19 2.88 3.64
CA ALA A 89 -11.07 3.10 2.51
C ALA A 89 -11.03 1.90 1.54
N ILE A 90 -9.83 1.40 1.19
CA ILE A 90 -9.68 0.23 0.33
C ILE A 90 -10.36 -0.98 0.96
N ASP A 91 -10.13 -1.23 2.25
CA ASP A 91 -10.68 -2.40 2.95
C ASP A 91 -12.21 -2.34 3.12
N THR A 92 -12.77 -1.17 3.43
CA THR A 92 -14.19 -1.04 3.82
C THR A 92 -15.15 -0.68 2.69
N ILE A 93 -14.66 -0.23 1.52
CA ILE A 93 -15.51 0.01 0.36
C ILE A 93 -16.08 -1.33 -0.12
N ALA A 94 -17.43 -1.40 -0.28
CA ALA A 94 -18.11 -2.63 -0.72
C ALA A 94 -17.77 -3.06 -2.17
N LYS A 95 -16.92 -2.33 -2.85
CA LYS A 95 -16.47 -2.58 -4.23
C LYS A 95 -15.01 -3.01 -4.22
N PRO A 96 -14.63 -4.08 -4.95
CA PRO A 96 -13.26 -4.56 -4.98
C PRO A 96 -12.26 -3.57 -5.59
N VAL A 97 -11.04 -3.62 -5.05
CA VAL A 97 -9.88 -2.91 -5.56
C VAL A 97 -8.80 -3.93 -5.92
N VAL A 98 -8.37 -3.93 -7.18
CA VAL A 98 -7.30 -4.79 -7.69
C VAL A 98 -6.01 -3.98 -7.82
N ALA A 99 -4.96 -4.40 -7.15
CA ALA A 99 -3.64 -3.80 -7.35
C ALA A 99 -2.99 -4.32 -8.64
N ALA A 100 -2.49 -3.41 -9.47
CA ALA A 100 -1.65 -3.72 -10.62
C ALA A 100 -0.21 -3.31 -10.29
N VAL A 101 0.59 -4.26 -9.82
CA VAL A 101 1.97 -4.00 -9.39
C VAL A 101 2.91 -4.08 -10.58
N ASN A 102 3.17 -2.93 -11.20
CA ASN A 102 3.96 -2.76 -12.42
C ASN A 102 5.48 -2.67 -12.19
N GLY A 103 5.95 -2.73 -10.94
CA GLY A 103 7.36 -2.62 -10.59
C GLY A 103 7.61 -2.76 -9.10
N PHE A 104 8.50 -1.95 -8.53
CA PHE A 104 8.83 -2.02 -7.10
C PHE A 104 7.63 -1.62 -6.21
N ALA A 105 7.24 -2.53 -5.31
CA ALA A 105 6.29 -2.30 -4.22
C ALA A 105 7.06 -2.40 -2.89
N VAL A 106 7.36 -1.27 -2.23
CA VAL A 106 8.28 -1.21 -1.10
C VAL A 106 7.67 -0.44 0.08
N GLY A 107 7.86 -0.93 1.29
CA GLY A 107 7.37 -0.28 2.51
C GLY A 107 5.85 -0.06 2.47
N GLY A 108 5.41 1.19 2.60
CA GLY A 108 3.98 1.54 2.47
C GLY A 108 3.36 1.14 1.12
N GLY A 109 4.15 1.08 0.03
CA GLY A 109 3.68 0.55 -1.25
C GLY A 109 3.42 -0.96 -1.21
N ASN A 110 4.25 -1.72 -0.47
CA ASN A 110 3.97 -3.14 -0.25
C ASN A 110 2.72 -3.35 0.64
N VAL A 111 2.48 -2.48 1.61
CA VAL A 111 1.24 -2.50 2.41
C VAL A 111 0.03 -2.17 1.53
N LEU A 112 0.15 -1.14 0.69
CA LEU A 112 -0.94 -0.65 -0.14
C LEU A 112 -1.53 -1.74 -1.06
N HIS A 113 -0.67 -2.50 -1.76
CA HIS A 113 -1.16 -3.60 -2.60
C HIS A 113 -1.69 -4.79 -1.77
N THR A 114 -1.08 -5.05 -0.60
CA THR A 114 -1.51 -6.16 0.28
C THR A 114 -2.91 -5.92 0.87
N VAL A 115 -3.29 -4.66 1.08
CA VAL A 115 -4.64 -4.29 1.55
C VAL A 115 -5.68 -4.33 0.41
N CYS A 116 -5.26 -4.26 -0.85
CA CYS A 116 -6.16 -4.47 -1.98
C CYS A 116 -6.72 -5.89 -1.98
N ASP A 117 -7.90 -6.07 -2.57
CA ASP A 117 -8.59 -7.38 -2.58
C ASP A 117 -7.86 -8.44 -3.41
N LEU A 118 -7.25 -8.03 -4.51
CA LEU A 118 -6.45 -8.90 -5.40
C LEU A 118 -5.23 -8.14 -5.88
N THR A 119 -4.19 -8.88 -6.28
CA THR A 119 -2.97 -8.32 -6.84
C THR A 119 -2.55 -9.06 -8.10
N VAL A 120 -2.44 -8.33 -9.21
CA VAL A 120 -1.76 -8.76 -10.44
C VAL A 120 -0.40 -8.10 -10.48
N ALA A 121 0.67 -8.86 -10.66
CA ALA A 121 2.03 -8.37 -10.67
C ALA A 121 2.69 -8.55 -12.04
N ALA A 122 3.47 -7.57 -12.48
CA ALA A 122 4.38 -7.75 -13.59
C ALA A 122 5.56 -8.67 -13.18
N GLU A 123 6.11 -9.45 -14.08
CA GLU A 123 7.22 -10.38 -13.82
C GLU A 123 8.49 -9.70 -13.26
N ASN A 124 8.67 -8.41 -13.59
CA ASN A 124 9.76 -7.58 -13.08
C ASN A 124 9.44 -6.91 -11.73
N ALA A 125 8.26 -7.16 -11.15
CA ALA A 125 7.88 -6.60 -9.86
C ALA A 125 8.75 -7.14 -8.72
N VAL A 126 9.03 -6.27 -7.75
CA VAL A 126 9.82 -6.59 -6.57
C VAL A 126 9.09 -6.11 -5.33
N PHE A 127 8.90 -7.02 -4.39
CA PHE A 127 8.21 -6.79 -3.13
C PHE A 127 9.18 -6.71 -1.97
N ARG A 128 8.99 -5.74 -1.07
CA ARG A 128 9.90 -5.56 0.07
C ARG A 128 9.26 -4.78 1.21
N GLN A 129 9.51 -5.21 2.45
CA GLN A 129 9.39 -4.33 3.61
C GLN A 129 10.75 -3.73 3.96
N VAL A 130 10.77 -2.45 4.37
CA VAL A 130 12.03 -1.74 4.66
C VAL A 130 12.01 -0.97 5.97
N GLY A 131 10.86 -0.87 6.63
CA GLY A 131 10.68 -0.02 7.80
C GLY A 131 11.84 -0.08 8.80
N PRO A 132 12.21 -1.25 9.36
CA PRO A 132 13.32 -1.36 10.32
C PRO A 132 14.70 -0.94 9.79
N MET A 133 14.88 -0.87 8.47
CA MET A 133 16.13 -0.40 7.87
C MET A 133 16.20 1.12 7.75
N VAL A 134 15.04 1.79 7.69
CA VAL A 134 14.94 3.22 7.37
C VAL A 134 14.37 4.03 8.53
N GLY A 135 14.27 3.43 9.72
CA GLY A 135 13.73 4.10 10.89
C GLY A 135 12.21 4.25 10.90
N SER A 136 11.49 3.26 10.40
CA SER A 136 10.03 3.25 10.36
C SER A 136 9.46 1.85 10.62
N PHE A 137 8.16 1.74 10.84
CA PHE A 137 7.42 0.47 10.86
C PHE A 137 5.93 0.70 10.61
N ASP A 138 5.21 -0.36 10.25
CA ASP A 138 3.76 -0.41 10.20
C ASP A 138 3.28 -1.62 11.00
N ALA A 139 2.82 -1.37 12.21
CA ALA A 139 2.36 -2.40 13.16
C ALA A 139 0.84 -2.63 13.11
N GLY A 140 0.18 -2.15 12.07
CA GLY A 140 -1.24 -2.32 11.85
C GLY A 140 -1.54 -3.06 10.55
N TYR A 141 -2.00 -2.34 9.57
CA TYR A 141 -2.31 -2.91 8.25
C TYR A 141 -1.14 -3.66 7.63
N GLY A 142 0.09 -3.14 7.78
CA GLY A 142 1.28 -3.77 7.23
C GLY A 142 1.69 -5.09 7.89
N THR A 143 1.21 -5.39 9.10
CA THR A 143 1.50 -6.67 9.77
C THR A 143 0.37 -7.66 9.61
N TRP A 144 -0.86 -7.28 9.88
CA TRP A 144 -1.99 -8.23 9.92
C TRP A 144 -2.38 -8.73 8.53
N TYR A 145 -2.53 -7.82 7.56
CA TYR A 145 -2.88 -8.20 6.19
C TYR A 145 -1.78 -9.06 5.55
N LEU A 146 -0.50 -8.73 5.80
CA LEU A 146 0.59 -9.55 5.32
C LEU A 146 0.60 -10.93 5.99
N GLU A 147 0.35 -11.01 7.32
CA GLU A 147 0.27 -12.29 8.04
C GLU A 147 -0.87 -13.17 7.51
N ASP A 148 -2.04 -12.58 7.27
CA ASP A 148 -3.19 -13.29 6.71
C ASP A 148 -2.92 -13.80 5.28
N THR A 149 -2.14 -13.05 4.51
CA THR A 149 -1.86 -13.37 3.10
C THR A 149 -0.77 -14.44 2.94
N VAL A 150 0.39 -14.27 3.59
CA VAL A 150 1.56 -15.14 3.40
C VAL A 150 1.86 -16.05 4.59
N GLY A 151 1.05 -15.95 5.64
CA GLY A 151 1.25 -16.66 6.89
C GLY A 151 2.34 -16.02 7.79
N ARG A 152 2.20 -16.25 9.09
CA ARG A 152 2.94 -15.57 10.16
C ARG A 152 4.47 -15.62 10.01
N LYS A 153 5.02 -16.79 9.62
CA LYS A 153 6.48 -16.96 9.51
C LYS A 153 7.06 -16.14 8.36
N ARG A 154 6.41 -16.17 7.21
CA ARG A 154 6.83 -15.43 6.03
C ARG A 154 6.66 -13.93 6.23
N ALA A 155 5.55 -13.48 6.84
CA ALA A 155 5.34 -12.09 7.18
C ALA A 155 6.45 -11.54 8.09
N LYS A 156 6.82 -12.28 9.15
CA LYS A 156 7.93 -11.92 10.04
C LYS A 156 9.28 -11.90 9.33
N GLU A 157 9.53 -12.86 8.43
CA GLU A 157 10.75 -12.88 7.62
C GLU A 157 10.87 -11.60 6.77
N MET A 158 9.78 -11.23 6.09
CA MET A 158 9.75 -10.01 5.27
C MET A 158 10.02 -8.76 6.10
N TRP A 159 9.40 -8.63 7.27
CA TRP A 159 9.56 -7.49 8.16
C TRP A 159 10.93 -7.43 8.85
N TYR A 160 11.46 -8.57 9.33
CA TYR A 160 12.66 -8.59 10.16
C TYR A 160 13.94 -8.59 9.32
N LEU A 161 13.91 -9.27 8.16
CA LEU A 161 15.10 -9.41 7.31
C LEU A 161 15.12 -8.41 6.14
N ASN A 162 14.00 -7.76 5.86
CA ASN A 162 13.87 -6.74 4.81
C ASN A 162 14.41 -7.21 3.44
N ARG A 163 14.22 -8.49 3.13
CA ARG A 163 14.67 -9.09 1.86
C ARG A 163 13.80 -8.62 0.69
N LYS A 164 14.35 -8.69 -0.50
CA LYS A 164 13.61 -8.51 -1.75
C LYS A 164 13.01 -9.85 -2.18
N TYR A 165 11.77 -9.81 -2.63
CA TYR A 165 11.06 -10.96 -3.19
C TYR A 165 10.68 -10.64 -4.62
N THR A 166 10.97 -11.57 -5.55
CA THR A 166 10.57 -11.46 -6.95
C THR A 166 9.06 -11.72 -7.10
N ALA A 167 8.49 -11.36 -8.26
CA ALA A 167 7.09 -11.67 -8.57
C ALA A 167 6.78 -13.17 -8.48
N ALA A 168 7.69 -14.02 -8.96
CA ALA A 168 7.55 -15.49 -8.85
C ALA A 168 7.51 -15.97 -7.40
N GLN A 169 8.38 -15.45 -6.53
CA GLN A 169 8.36 -15.77 -5.10
C GLN A 169 7.09 -15.23 -4.42
N ALA A 170 6.62 -14.06 -4.83
CA ALA A 170 5.38 -13.46 -4.34
C ALA A 170 4.15 -14.32 -4.70
N LEU A 171 4.13 -14.88 -5.91
CA LEU A 171 3.09 -15.81 -6.34
C LEU A 171 3.16 -17.13 -5.54
N GLU A 172 4.34 -17.71 -5.39
CA GLU A 172 4.55 -18.96 -4.63
C GLU A 172 4.07 -18.85 -3.18
N MET A 173 4.29 -17.69 -2.54
CA MET A 173 3.88 -17.48 -1.15
C MET A 173 2.43 -16.97 -0.99
N GLY A 174 1.70 -16.76 -2.08
CA GLY A 174 0.34 -16.27 -2.06
C GLY A 174 0.20 -14.75 -1.84
N LEU A 175 1.31 -13.99 -1.97
CA LEU A 175 1.28 -12.53 -1.82
C LEU A 175 0.58 -11.85 -3.00
N VAL A 176 0.64 -12.45 -4.19
CA VAL A 176 -0.03 -12.00 -5.40
C VAL A 176 -0.84 -13.13 -6.01
N ASN A 177 -1.91 -12.79 -6.75
CA ASN A 177 -2.81 -13.76 -7.36
C ASN A 177 -2.32 -14.25 -8.73
N GLU A 178 -1.65 -13.37 -9.47
CA GLU A 178 -1.22 -13.65 -10.85
C GLU A 178 0.06 -12.87 -11.17
N VAL A 179 0.92 -13.47 -12.01
CA VAL A 179 2.11 -12.81 -12.58
C VAL A 179 1.98 -12.81 -14.09
N VAL A 180 2.19 -11.66 -14.71
CA VAL A 180 2.09 -11.43 -16.15
C VAL A 180 3.39 -10.81 -16.68
N PRO A 181 3.62 -10.83 -18.01
CA PRO A 181 4.77 -10.17 -18.62
C PRO A 181 4.90 -8.70 -18.22
N ALA A 182 6.14 -8.17 -18.26
CA ALA A 182 6.40 -6.77 -17.97
C ALA A 182 5.58 -5.84 -18.88
N GLY A 183 4.94 -4.84 -18.31
CA GLY A 183 4.06 -3.89 -19.01
C GLY A 183 2.59 -4.32 -19.10
N GLU A 184 2.23 -5.56 -18.76
CA GLU A 184 0.86 -6.06 -18.93
C GLU A 184 0.02 -6.03 -17.63
N ALA A 185 0.61 -5.71 -16.47
CA ALA A 185 -0.08 -5.79 -15.18
C ALA A 185 -1.34 -4.91 -15.11
N VAL A 186 -1.30 -3.70 -15.67
CA VAL A 186 -2.46 -2.78 -15.63
C VAL A 186 -3.59 -3.30 -16.47
N GLN A 187 -3.31 -3.69 -17.72
CA GLN A 187 -4.32 -4.27 -18.60
C GLN A 187 -4.96 -5.50 -17.97
N ARG A 188 -4.14 -6.42 -17.46
CA ARG A 188 -4.63 -7.65 -16.85
C ARG A 188 -5.48 -7.38 -15.60
N ALA A 189 -5.07 -6.44 -14.74
CA ALA A 189 -5.86 -6.04 -13.58
C ALA A 189 -7.22 -5.41 -13.98
N GLN A 190 -7.25 -4.64 -15.08
CA GLN A 190 -8.49 -4.09 -15.62
C GLN A 190 -9.43 -5.19 -16.14
N GLU A 191 -8.90 -6.23 -16.79
CA GLU A 191 -9.66 -7.41 -17.21
C GLU A 191 -10.25 -8.15 -16.00
N VAL A 192 -9.45 -8.37 -14.95
CA VAL A 192 -9.91 -8.97 -13.69
C VAL A 192 -11.01 -8.12 -13.05
N ALA A 193 -10.80 -6.81 -12.96
CA ALA A 193 -11.79 -5.88 -12.42
C ALA A 193 -13.09 -5.86 -13.24
N ALA A 194 -12.99 -5.92 -14.57
CA ALA A 194 -14.14 -6.02 -15.48
C ALA A 194 -14.89 -7.35 -15.29
N GLU A 195 -14.18 -8.47 -15.10
CA GLU A 195 -14.80 -9.75 -14.78
C GLU A 195 -15.58 -9.68 -13.46
N ILE A 196 -14.96 -9.13 -12.40
CA ILE A 196 -15.63 -8.93 -11.09
C ILE A 196 -16.89 -8.07 -11.27
N ALA A 197 -16.84 -7.02 -12.09
CA ALA A 197 -17.95 -6.11 -12.33
C ALA A 197 -19.18 -6.80 -12.98
N THR A 198 -19.04 -8.00 -13.55
CA THR A 198 -20.16 -8.82 -14.05
C THR A 198 -20.90 -9.56 -12.94
N ARG A 199 -20.35 -9.64 -11.73
CA ARG A 199 -20.92 -10.37 -10.59
C ARG A 199 -21.94 -9.49 -9.85
N SER A 200 -22.71 -10.11 -8.96
CA SER A 200 -23.68 -9.40 -8.10
C SER A 200 -22.94 -8.43 -7.15
N PRO A 201 -23.18 -7.11 -7.24
CA PRO A 201 -22.48 -6.15 -6.40
C PRO A 201 -22.82 -6.29 -4.91
N LEU A 202 -24.06 -6.70 -4.60
CA LEU A 202 -24.48 -6.94 -3.20
C LEU A 202 -23.78 -8.15 -2.61
N ALA A 203 -23.66 -9.25 -3.40
CA ALA A 203 -22.96 -10.45 -2.94
C ALA A 203 -21.47 -10.19 -2.74
N ILE A 204 -20.82 -9.53 -3.71
CA ILE A 204 -19.40 -9.16 -3.61
C ILE A 204 -19.17 -8.24 -2.39
N GLY A 205 -19.98 -7.21 -2.21
CA GLY A 205 -19.88 -6.30 -1.07
C GLY A 205 -20.06 -7.01 0.27
N GLY A 206 -21.01 -7.95 0.36
CA GLY A 206 -21.22 -8.76 1.55
C GLY A 206 -20.04 -9.69 1.87
N LEU A 207 -19.46 -10.33 0.84
CA LEU A 207 -18.27 -11.17 1.00
C LEU A 207 -17.07 -10.35 1.45
N LYS A 208 -16.83 -9.19 0.81
CA LYS A 208 -15.72 -8.29 1.22
C LYS A 208 -15.88 -7.84 2.67
N ALA A 209 -17.10 -7.42 3.07
CA ALA A 209 -17.38 -7.04 4.46
C ALA A 209 -17.11 -8.20 5.45
N ALA A 210 -17.40 -9.44 5.06
CA ALA A 210 -17.13 -10.62 5.89
C ALA A 210 -15.62 -10.90 6.04
N PHE A 211 -14.83 -10.71 4.99
CA PHE A 211 -13.36 -10.78 5.07
C PHE A 211 -12.80 -9.70 5.98
N SER A 212 -13.21 -8.43 5.79
CA SER A 212 -12.75 -7.28 6.58
C SER A 212 -13.18 -7.36 8.05
N ALA A 213 -14.32 -8.02 8.35
CA ALA A 213 -14.82 -8.15 9.72
C ALA A 213 -13.83 -8.81 10.70
N ARG A 214 -12.91 -9.62 10.20
CA ARG A 214 -11.84 -10.23 11.02
C ARG A 214 -10.97 -9.18 11.71
N HIS A 215 -10.81 -8.03 11.10
CA HIS A 215 -9.94 -6.95 11.58
C HIS A 215 -10.70 -5.85 12.33
N ASN A 216 -12.03 -5.84 12.33
CA ASN A 216 -12.83 -4.78 12.95
C ASN A 216 -12.51 -4.53 14.43
N GLY A 217 -12.19 -5.58 15.19
CA GLY A 217 -11.81 -5.47 16.60
C GLY A 217 -10.40 -4.90 16.84
N VAL A 218 -9.57 -4.79 15.81
CA VAL A 218 -8.15 -4.38 15.91
C VAL A 218 -7.82 -3.09 15.16
N LEU A 219 -8.78 -2.50 14.42
CA LEU A 219 -8.59 -1.23 13.71
C LEU A 219 -8.12 -0.10 14.63
N GLY A 220 -8.67 -0.01 15.85
CA GLY A 220 -8.23 0.97 16.83
C GLY A 220 -6.79 0.76 17.27
N GLN A 221 -6.32 -0.49 17.32
CA GLN A 221 -4.93 -0.81 17.63
C GLN A 221 -4.01 -0.45 16.46
N ALA A 222 -4.45 -0.64 15.20
CA ALA A 222 -3.69 -0.22 14.03
C ALA A 222 -3.48 1.29 14.00
N ARG A 223 -4.54 2.06 14.26
CA ARG A 223 -4.45 3.52 14.36
C ARG A 223 -3.53 3.95 15.50
N MET A 224 -3.69 3.37 16.69
CA MET A 224 -2.81 3.68 17.81
C MET A 224 -1.34 3.35 17.51
N ALA A 225 -1.08 2.20 16.90
CA ALA A 225 0.28 1.80 16.55
C ALA A 225 0.91 2.74 15.53
N HIS A 226 0.18 3.10 14.49
CA HIS A 226 0.68 3.98 13.43
C HIS A 226 0.73 5.45 13.88
N ASP A 227 -0.37 5.98 14.40
CA ASP A 227 -0.48 7.41 14.65
C ASP A 227 0.28 7.85 15.92
N GLN A 228 0.40 6.96 16.92
CA GLN A 228 1.04 7.28 18.17
C GLN A 228 2.41 6.61 18.33
N GLN A 229 2.49 5.28 18.21
CA GLN A 229 3.75 4.55 18.46
C GLN A 229 4.79 4.85 17.38
N LEU A 230 4.41 4.90 16.11
CA LEU A 230 5.34 5.27 15.04
C LEU A 230 5.81 6.72 15.21
N THR A 231 4.92 7.65 15.55
CA THR A 231 5.29 9.05 15.80
C THR A 231 6.31 9.16 16.94
N LEU A 232 6.08 8.43 18.04
CA LEU A 232 7.04 8.40 19.16
C LEU A 232 8.37 7.77 18.74
N TYR A 233 8.33 6.69 17.96
CA TYR A 233 9.54 6.04 17.44
C TYR A 233 10.34 6.96 16.52
N LEU A 234 9.69 7.69 15.60
CA LEU A 234 10.35 8.64 14.71
C LEU A 234 11.11 9.76 15.45
N ALA A 235 10.73 10.05 16.70
CA ALA A 235 11.44 11.00 17.56
C ALA A 235 12.67 10.41 18.27
N THR A 236 12.93 9.10 18.12
CA THR A 236 14.07 8.43 18.78
C THR A 236 15.38 8.65 18.03
N ARG A 237 16.51 8.54 18.76
CA ARG A 237 17.84 8.55 18.16
C ARG A 237 18.05 7.40 17.18
N GLU A 238 17.47 6.23 17.47
CA GLU A 238 17.51 5.06 16.60
C GLU A 238 16.91 5.38 15.23
N ALA A 239 15.69 5.93 15.19
CA ALA A 239 15.03 6.28 13.93
C ALA A 239 15.82 7.33 13.15
N HIS A 240 16.37 8.35 13.81
CA HIS A 240 17.23 9.37 13.20
C HIS A 240 18.51 8.75 12.59
N GLU A 241 19.24 7.94 13.38
CA GLU A 241 20.46 7.30 12.88
C GLU A 241 20.18 6.41 11.67
N LEU A 242 19.11 5.62 11.71
CA LEU A 242 18.71 4.75 10.60
C LEU A 242 18.34 5.55 9.35
N GLY A 243 17.59 6.65 9.51
CA GLY A 243 17.23 7.56 8.41
C GLY A 243 18.43 8.24 7.79
N GLU A 244 19.34 8.81 8.62
CA GLU A 244 20.57 9.44 8.18
C GLU A 244 21.52 8.44 7.47
N ALA A 245 21.71 7.26 8.05
CA ALA A 245 22.53 6.22 7.47
C ALA A 245 22.01 5.77 6.11
N PHE A 246 20.71 5.62 5.98
CA PHE A 246 20.07 5.29 4.72
C PHE A 246 20.26 6.39 3.68
N ALA A 247 20.00 7.65 4.03
CA ALA A 247 20.20 8.78 3.13
C ALA A 247 21.65 8.94 2.68
N ALA A 248 22.60 8.75 3.61
CA ALA A 248 24.05 8.82 3.34
C ALA A 248 24.62 7.54 2.69
N ARG A 249 23.81 6.49 2.44
CA ARG A 249 24.21 5.18 1.91
C ARG A 249 25.36 4.54 2.71
N ARG A 250 25.38 4.72 4.03
CA ARG A 250 26.33 4.12 4.97
C ARG A 250 25.65 3.06 5.84
N ARG A 251 26.46 2.27 6.56
CA ARG A 251 25.90 1.39 7.61
C ARG A 251 25.50 2.24 8.81
N PRO A 252 24.36 1.95 9.46
CA PRO A 252 24.00 2.59 10.71
C PRO A 252 24.97 2.19 11.82
N ASP A 253 25.11 3.06 12.81
CA ASP A 253 25.91 2.84 14.01
C ASP A 253 25.02 2.30 15.15
N PRO A 254 25.11 1.01 15.50
CA PRO A 254 24.25 0.43 16.53
C PRO A 254 24.46 1.04 17.93
N GLU A 255 25.61 1.64 18.21
CA GLU A 255 25.88 2.26 19.51
C GLU A 255 24.96 3.47 19.77
N LYS A 256 24.47 4.10 18.70
CA LYS A 256 23.53 5.21 18.76
C LYS A 256 22.08 4.79 19.03
N PHE A 257 21.77 3.50 18.97
CA PHE A 257 20.39 3.01 19.19
C PHE A 257 19.99 3.03 20.66
N TRP A 258 20.94 2.85 21.57
CA TRP A 258 20.73 2.62 22.97
C TRP A 258 21.11 3.81 23.88
N SER A 259 21.57 4.90 23.31
CA SER A 259 22.09 6.05 24.06
C SER A 259 21.05 7.15 24.33
#